data_32fae65461578aa86b9270a8499c1d07
#
_entry.id   32fae65461578aa86b9270a8499c1d07
#
_cell.length_a   1.000
_cell.length_b   1.000
_cell.length_c   1.000
_cell.angle_alpha   90.00
_cell.angle_beta   90.00
_cell.angle_gamma   90.00
#
_symmetry.space_group_name_H-M   'P 1'
#
loop_
_entity.id
_entity.type
_entity.pdbx_description
1 polymer ?
#
loop_
_entity_poly.entity_id
_entity_poly.type
_entity_poly.pdbx_seq_one_letter_code
_entity_poly.pdbx_strand_id
1 'polypeptide(L)'
;MSFAALFLLLVSIKTLEAFVPRGVGQTELKAPTWRGSSLELNDKALRRSRSRGIVDTSLYDSTLVEASYNLAAGSATLGLLCGVFEDRKGRLAKVWGAGAIIFTLFGGFVAYQTSTLRFKFDDDSFSLVKADGKGIGENLVVGGENSWQYSSFVNWGYFPSANFPVLVYFKETQTPTDVRVDAPDIVVDDLEGQAHYFPAIARSDRLTELFEKYDCKRP
;
A
#
# COMPACT_ATOMS: atom_id res chain seq x y z
N MET A 1 2.11 21.96 15.91
CA MET A 1 1.53 20.89 15.05
C MET A 1 1.90 19.58 15.69
N SER A 2 0.97 18.66 15.84
CA SER A 2 1.29 17.31 16.37
C SER A 2 2.17 16.58 15.35
N PHE A 3 3.19 15.86 15.81
CA PHE A 3 4.13 15.07 14.99
C PHE A 3 3.39 14.11 14.03
N ALA A 4 2.25 13.56 14.47
CA ALA A 4 1.37 12.72 13.67
C ALA A 4 0.76 13.44 12.44
N ALA A 5 0.41 14.72 12.55
CA ALA A 5 -0.13 15.50 11.43
C ALA A 5 0.96 15.83 10.40
N LEU A 6 2.18 16.11 10.84
CA LEU A 6 3.33 16.34 9.96
C LEU A 6 3.74 15.05 9.25
N PHE A 7 3.70 13.92 9.93
CA PHE A 7 3.99 12.60 9.36
C PHE A 7 2.95 12.18 8.31
N LEU A 8 1.66 12.36 8.60
CA LEU A 8 0.59 12.11 7.65
C LEU A 8 0.73 12.99 6.40
N LEU A 9 1.16 14.24 6.57
CA LEU A 9 1.43 15.17 5.48
C LEU A 9 2.66 14.71 4.65
N LEU A 10 3.74 14.28 5.30
CA LEU A 10 4.97 13.81 4.63
C LEU A 10 4.77 12.50 3.88
N VAL A 11 4.04 11.55 4.47
CA VAL A 11 3.64 10.29 3.79
C VAL A 11 2.73 10.59 2.60
N SER A 12 1.78 11.54 2.75
CA SER A 12 0.92 11.99 1.66
C SER A 12 1.69 12.66 0.53
N ILE A 13 2.71 13.48 0.85
CA ILE A 13 3.54 14.15 -0.17
C ILE A 13 4.40 13.13 -0.92
N LYS A 14 5.05 12.19 -0.23
CA LYS A 14 5.87 11.16 -0.90
C LYS A 14 5.04 10.20 -1.77
N THR A 15 3.85 9.82 -1.32
CA THR A 15 2.93 9.02 -2.14
C THR A 15 2.33 9.84 -3.30
N LEU A 16 2.17 11.16 -3.15
CA LEU A 16 1.73 12.03 -4.23
C LEU A 16 2.81 12.23 -5.30
N GLU A 17 4.09 12.37 -4.90
CA GLU A 17 5.22 12.44 -5.83
C GLU A 17 5.39 11.14 -6.63
N ALA A 18 5.12 9.99 -6.01
CA ALA A 18 5.10 8.68 -6.67
C ALA A 18 3.96 8.54 -7.70
N PHE A 19 2.94 9.40 -7.65
CA PHE A 19 1.73 9.28 -8.48
C PHE A 19 1.58 10.35 -9.58
N VAL A 20 2.49 11.35 -9.63
CA VAL A 20 2.47 12.35 -10.72
C VAL A 20 3.16 11.75 -11.95
N PRO A 21 2.47 11.50 -13.07
CA PRO A 21 3.10 11.05 -14.29
C PRO A 21 4.01 12.17 -14.80
N ARG A 22 5.32 12.05 -14.61
CA ARG A 22 6.29 12.91 -15.29
C ARG A 22 6.21 12.61 -16.77
N GLY A 23 5.93 13.63 -17.54
CA GLY A 23 5.86 13.60 -19.00
C GLY A 23 7.11 12.93 -19.60
N VAL A 24 6.84 12.12 -20.58
CA VAL A 24 7.71 11.28 -21.38
C VAL A 24 8.96 12.02 -21.83
N GLY A 25 10.10 11.63 -21.24
CA GLY A 25 11.42 11.78 -21.83
C GLY A 25 11.93 10.39 -22.15
N GLN A 26 11.85 9.98 -23.41
CA GLN A 26 12.38 8.70 -23.86
C GLN A 26 13.91 8.71 -23.74
N THR A 27 14.44 7.91 -22.84
CA THR A 27 15.78 7.35 -22.97
C THR A 27 15.63 5.83 -22.86
N GLU A 28 15.87 5.15 -23.99
CA GLU A 28 15.95 3.70 -24.05
C GLU A 28 17.04 3.20 -23.10
N LEU A 29 16.65 2.69 -21.94
CA LEU A 29 17.51 1.83 -21.13
C LEU A 29 17.19 0.40 -21.51
N LYS A 30 18.15 -0.25 -22.20
CA LYS A 30 18.13 -1.68 -22.54
C LYS A 30 17.85 -2.50 -21.27
N ALA A 31 16.69 -3.15 -21.23
CA ALA A 31 16.36 -4.13 -20.21
C ALA A 31 17.39 -5.28 -20.23
N PRO A 32 17.86 -5.77 -19.08
CA PRO A 32 18.66 -6.98 -19.01
C PRO A 32 17.81 -8.14 -19.49
N THR A 33 18.29 -8.85 -20.51
CA THR A 33 17.67 -10.05 -21.04
C THR A 33 17.83 -11.20 -20.05
N TRP A 34 16.84 -11.40 -19.19
CA TRP A 34 16.68 -12.66 -18.46
C TRP A 34 16.24 -13.74 -19.42
N ARG A 35 17.18 -14.53 -19.89
CA ARG A 35 16.91 -15.67 -20.76
C ARG A 35 16.35 -16.81 -19.92
N GLY A 36 15.05 -17.11 -20.13
CA GLY A 36 14.24 -18.03 -19.37
C GLY A 36 14.76 -19.45 -19.29
N SER A 37 14.51 -20.04 -18.14
CA SER A 37 14.36 -21.48 -17.95
C SER A 37 13.09 -21.85 -17.15
N SER A 38 12.45 -20.90 -16.47
CA SER A 38 11.25 -21.15 -15.68
C SER A 38 9.93 -21.18 -16.48
N LEU A 39 9.84 -20.42 -17.58
CA LEU A 39 8.63 -20.41 -18.41
C LEU A 39 8.37 -21.72 -19.16
N GLU A 40 9.41 -22.43 -19.61
CA GLU A 40 9.23 -23.69 -20.31
C GLU A 40 8.78 -24.84 -19.42
N LEU A 41 9.23 -24.87 -18.16
CA LEU A 41 8.80 -25.87 -17.18
C LEU A 41 7.34 -25.68 -16.77
N ASN A 42 6.91 -24.42 -16.64
CA ASN A 42 5.52 -24.10 -16.29
C ASN A 42 4.54 -24.45 -17.44
N ASP A 43 4.94 -24.21 -18.69
CA ASP A 43 4.11 -24.53 -19.85
C ASP A 43 3.93 -26.06 -20.07
N LYS A 44 4.95 -26.87 -19.74
CA LYS A 44 4.84 -28.34 -19.73
C LYS A 44 3.94 -28.85 -18.60
N ALA A 45 3.97 -28.23 -17.42
CA ALA A 45 3.08 -28.54 -16.30
C ALA A 45 1.62 -28.20 -16.63
N LEU A 46 1.38 -27.04 -17.23
CA LEU A 46 0.06 -26.61 -17.73
C LEU A 46 -0.51 -27.49 -18.80
N ARG A 47 0.31 -27.95 -19.77
CA ARG A 47 -0.11 -28.90 -20.81
C ARG A 47 -0.46 -30.26 -20.23
N ARG A 48 0.26 -30.74 -19.22
CA ARG A 48 -0.01 -32.01 -18.54
C ARG A 48 -1.29 -31.97 -17.69
N SER A 49 -1.61 -30.84 -17.07
CA SER A 49 -2.85 -30.62 -16.35
C SER A 49 -4.05 -30.56 -17.30
N ARG A 50 -3.93 -29.87 -18.45
CA ARG A 50 -4.98 -29.78 -19.45
C ARG A 50 -5.38 -31.14 -20.05
N SER A 51 -4.44 -32.10 -20.14
CA SER A 51 -4.71 -33.43 -20.68
C SER A 51 -5.48 -34.36 -19.72
N ARG A 52 -5.60 -33.99 -18.43
CA ARG A 52 -6.30 -34.77 -17.40
C ARG A 52 -7.73 -34.29 -17.09
N GLY A 53 -8.21 -33.26 -17.80
CA GLY A 53 -9.62 -32.78 -17.63
C GLY A 53 -9.96 -32.24 -16.25
N ILE A 54 -8.98 -32.09 -15.34
CA ILE A 54 -9.15 -31.49 -14.01
C ILE A 54 -8.39 -30.18 -14.06
N VAL A 55 -9.05 -29.14 -14.55
CA VAL A 55 -8.59 -27.77 -14.26
C VAL A 55 -9.07 -27.50 -12.85
N ASP A 56 -8.23 -27.75 -11.86
CA ASP A 56 -8.44 -27.26 -10.52
C ASP A 56 -8.28 -25.74 -10.59
N THR A 57 -9.40 -25.03 -10.79
CA THR A 57 -9.45 -23.57 -10.83
C THR A 57 -9.23 -22.96 -9.44
N SER A 58 -9.11 -23.79 -8.38
CA SER A 58 -8.75 -23.34 -7.03
C SER A 58 -7.27 -22.96 -6.87
N LEU A 59 -6.41 -23.35 -7.85
CA LEU A 59 -4.96 -23.07 -7.83
C LEU A 59 -4.59 -21.64 -8.27
N TYR A 60 -5.56 -20.80 -8.70
CA TYR A 60 -5.35 -19.42 -9.12
C TYR A 60 -6.36 -18.48 -8.46
N ASP A 61 -6.50 -18.59 -7.15
CA ASP A 61 -7.42 -17.71 -6.41
C ASP A 61 -6.70 -16.43 -5.97
N SER A 62 -6.41 -15.55 -6.95
CA SER A 62 -5.95 -14.21 -6.61
C SER A 62 -7.08 -13.46 -5.91
N THR A 63 -6.85 -13.05 -4.66
CA THR A 63 -7.84 -12.30 -3.89
C THR A 63 -7.59 -10.80 -4.00
N LEU A 64 -8.48 -10.10 -4.70
CA LEU A 64 -8.52 -8.64 -4.70
C LEU A 64 -9.29 -8.17 -3.46
N VAL A 65 -8.61 -7.41 -2.58
CA VAL A 65 -9.22 -6.96 -1.33
C VAL A 65 -10.17 -5.80 -1.58
N GLU A 66 -11.37 -5.90 -1.00
CA GLU A 66 -12.38 -4.85 -1.12
C GLU A 66 -11.92 -3.52 -0.51
N ALA A 67 -12.30 -2.42 -1.18
CA ALA A 67 -12.00 -1.09 -0.72
C ALA A 67 -12.76 -0.73 0.57
N SER A 68 -12.10 0.00 1.47
CA SER A 68 -12.72 0.59 2.64
C SER A 68 -12.54 2.10 2.66
N TYR A 69 -13.64 2.83 2.65
CA TYR A 69 -13.65 4.29 2.74
C TYR A 69 -13.70 4.81 4.18
N ASN A 70 -13.55 3.94 5.19
CA ASN A 70 -13.69 4.33 6.60
C ASN A 70 -12.72 5.44 7.00
N LEU A 71 -11.46 5.35 6.57
CA LEU A 71 -10.46 6.38 6.86
C LEU A 71 -10.78 7.70 6.15
N ALA A 72 -11.19 7.66 4.89
CA ALA A 72 -11.58 8.84 4.13
C ALA A 72 -12.80 9.54 4.75
N ALA A 73 -13.83 8.76 5.07
CA ALA A 73 -15.05 9.27 5.70
C ALA A 73 -14.78 9.86 7.09
N GLY A 74 -13.99 9.16 7.91
CA GLY A 74 -13.59 9.64 9.24
C GLY A 74 -12.80 10.96 9.16
N SER A 75 -11.85 11.04 8.22
CA SER A 75 -11.08 12.27 7.99
C SER A 75 -11.97 13.43 7.51
N ALA A 76 -12.86 13.19 6.55
CA ALA A 76 -13.79 14.20 6.08
C ALA A 76 -14.72 14.70 7.20
N THR A 77 -15.20 13.77 8.05
CA THR A 77 -16.01 14.13 9.23
C THR A 77 -15.24 15.01 10.20
N LEU A 78 -13.97 14.68 10.48
CA LEU A 78 -13.10 15.51 11.33
C LEU A 78 -12.87 16.90 10.71
N GLY A 79 -12.68 16.96 9.39
CA GLY A 79 -12.56 18.22 8.66
C GLY A 79 -13.80 19.11 8.82
N LEU A 80 -14.99 18.54 8.65
CA LEU A 80 -16.26 19.24 8.85
C LEU A 80 -16.44 19.73 10.29
N LEU A 81 -16.16 18.87 11.29
CA LEU A 81 -16.23 19.26 12.70
C LEU A 81 -15.27 20.41 13.01
N CYS A 82 -14.03 20.34 12.52
CA CYS A 82 -13.08 21.45 12.67
C CYS A 82 -13.61 22.74 12.04
N GLY A 83 -14.24 22.67 10.86
CA GLY A 83 -14.85 23.84 10.20
C GLY A 83 -15.97 24.46 11.02
N VAL A 84 -16.84 23.66 11.64
CA VAL A 84 -17.90 24.17 12.52
C VAL A 84 -17.34 24.88 13.76
N PHE A 85 -16.19 24.41 14.29
CA PHE A 85 -15.56 25.05 15.45
C PHE A 85 -14.73 26.29 15.09
N GLU A 86 -14.39 26.50 13.83
CA GLU A 86 -13.65 27.68 13.35
C GLU A 86 -14.46 28.99 13.57
N ASP A 87 -15.78 28.95 13.46
CA ASP A 87 -16.67 30.12 13.67
C ASP A 87 -16.64 30.69 15.09
N ARG A 88 -15.99 29.99 16.03
CA ARG A 88 -15.81 30.48 17.39
C ARG A 88 -14.64 31.48 17.46
N LYS A 89 -14.95 32.74 17.74
CA LYS A 89 -13.94 33.80 17.89
C LYS A 89 -12.90 33.43 18.96
N GLY A 90 -11.61 33.51 18.62
CA GLY A 90 -10.53 33.32 19.58
C GLY A 90 -9.24 32.78 18.95
N ARG A 91 -8.20 32.61 19.78
CA ARG A 91 -6.89 32.07 19.33
C ARG A 91 -6.97 30.68 18.72
N LEU A 92 -7.95 29.88 19.09
CA LEU A 92 -8.14 28.52 18.61
C LEU A 92 -8.82 28.44 17.22
N ALA A 93 -9.47 29.53 16.76
CA ALA A 93 -10.12 29.54 15.44
C ALA A 93 -9.16 29.17 14.30
N LYS A 94 -7.94 29.71 14.34
CA LYS A 94 -6.89 29.39 13.34
C LYS A 94 -6.48 27.91 13.37
N VAL A 95 -6.45 27.30 14.55
CA VAL A 95 -6.11 25.87 14.72
C VAL A 95 -7.22 25.00 14.15
N TRP A 96 -8.48 25.35 14.41
CA TRP A 96 -9.64 24.66 13.87
C TRP A 96 -9.73 24.79 12.34
N GLY A 97 -9.50 26.00 11.80
CA GLY A 97 -9.46 26.23 10.36
C GLY A 97 -8.35 25.45 9.67
N ALA A 98 -7.14 25.42 10.26
CA ALA A 98 -6.06 24.58 9.75
C ALA A 98 -6.41 23.09 9.81
N GLY A 99 -7.04 22.64 10.89
CA GLY A 99 -7.54 21.27 11.04
C GLY A 99 -8.58 20.92 9.96
N ALA A 100 -9.54 21.82 9.72
CA ALA A 100 -10.56 21.64 8.68
C ALA A 100 -9.91 21.41 7.29
N ILE A 101 -8.95 22.24 6.92
CA ILE A 101 -8.25 22.12 5.64
C ILE A 101 -7.46 20.81 5.57
N ILE A 102 -6.65 20.50 6.59
CA ILE A 102 -5.78 19.33 6.61
C ILE A 102 -6.60 18.03 6.52
N PHE A 103 -7.63 17.88 7.35
CA PHE A 103 -8.44 16.66 7.37
C PHE A 103 -9.30 16.51 6.12
N THR A 104 -9.79 17.62 5.53
CA THR A 104 -10.54 17.57 4.29
C THR A 104 -9.65 17.15 3.12
N LEU A 105 -8.47 17.75 2.98
CA LEU A 105 -7.51 17.39 1.93
C LEU A 105 -7.02 15.95 2.09
N PHE A 106 -6.70 15.53 3.30
CA PHE A 106 -6.29 14.16 3.59
C PHE A 106 -7.42 13.17 3.29
N GLY A 107 -8.65 13.46 3.71
CA GLY A 107 -9.83 12.64 3.41
C GLY A 107 -10.06 12.51 1.90
N GLY A 108 -9.96 13.59 1.14
CA GLY A 108 -10.05 13.60 -0.33
C GLY A 108 -8.94 12.78 -0.99
N PHE A 109 -7.71 12.91 -0.52
CA PHE A 109 -6.58 12.12 -0.99
C PHE A 109 -6.77 10.62 -0.74
N VAL A 110 -7.16 10.23 0.48
CA VAL A 110 -7.44 8.82 0.80
C VAL A 110 -8.62 8.29 0.00
N ALA A 111 -9.69 9.07 -0.19
CA ALA A 111 -10.83 8.69 -1.02
C ALA A 111 -10.40 8.40 -2.46
N TYR A 112 -9.55 9.27 -3.03
CA TYR A 112 -8.98 9.05 -4.36
C TYR A 112 -8.15 7.77 -4.42
N GLN A 113 -7.23 7.54 -3.48
CA GLN A 113 -6.46 6.30 -3.44
C GLN A 113 -7.35 5.07 -3.27
N THR A 114 -8.35 5.14 -2.39
CA THR A 114 -9.32 4.06 -2.18
C THR A 114 -10.14 3.78 -3.46
N SER A 115 -10.40 4.76 -4.29
CA SER A 115 -11.11 4.56 -5.56
C SER A 115 -10.24 3.92 -6.64
N THR A 116 -8.93 4.15 -6.62
CA THR A 116 -8.01 3.81 -7.72
C THR A 116 -7.11 2.61 -7.44
N LEU A 117 -6.85 2.29 -6.16
CA LEU A 117 -5.90 1.27 -5.74
C LEU A 117 -6.57 0.14 -4.97
N ARG A 118 -5.98 -1.05 -5.05
CA ARG A 118 -6.37 -2.26 -4.28
C ARG A 118 -5.14 -3.00 -3.80
N PHE A 119 -5.29 -3.65 -2.66
CA PHE A 119 -4.38 -4.71 -2.26
C PHE A 119 -4.82 -6.02 -2.92
N LYS A 120 -3.87 -6.76 -3.45
CA LYS A 120 -4.07 -8.04 -4.11
C LYS A 120 -3.18 -9.08 -3.48
N PHE A 121 -3.73 -10.24 -3.18
CA PHE A 121 -3.01 -11.42 -2.72
C PHE A 121 -3.07 -12.46 -3.84
N ASP A 122 -1.91 -12.82 -4.35
CA ASP A 122 -1.72 -13.91 -5.31
C ASP A 122 -1.23 -15.17 -4.56
N ASP A 123 -0.87 -16.22 -5.28
CA ASP A 123 -0.44 -17.49 -4.66
C ASP A 123 0.84 -17.36 -3.81
N ASP A 124 1.76 -16.47 -4.19
CA ASP A 124 3.08 -16.32 -3.58
C ASP A 124 3.44 -14.87 -3.18
N SER A 125 2.59 -13.91 -3.53
CA SER A 125 2.92 -12.50 -3.39
C SER A 125 1.73 -11.61 -3.01
N PHE A 126 2.07 -10.56 -2.27
CA PHE A 126 1.20 -9.42 -1.99
C PHE A 126 1.54 -8.28 -2.93
N SER A 127 0.54 -7.64 -3.50
CA SER A 127 0.74 -6.58 -4.48
C SER A 127 -0.18 -5.38 -4.24
N LEU A 128 0.31 -4.19 -4.60
CA LEU A 128 -0.54 -3.01 -4.77
C LEU A 128 -0.85 -2.86 -6.26
N VAL A 129 -2.13 -2.84 -6.60
CA VAL A 129 -2.62 -2.82 -7.97
C VAL A 129 -3.67 -1.72 -8.17
N LYS A 130 -4.01 -1.42 -9.42
CA LYS A 130 -5.15 -0.57 -9.74
C LYS A 130 -6.47 -1.25 -9.36
N ALA A 131 -7.55 -0.47 -9.25
CA ALA A 131 -8.87 -0.97 -8.93
C ALA A 131 -9.39 -2.03 -9.93
N ASP A 132 -8.87 -2.04 -11.16
CA ASP A 132 -9.16 -3.04 -12.20
C ASP A 132 -8.27 -4.30 -12.10
N GLY A 133 -7.43 -4.41 -11.07
CA GLY A 133 -6.51 -5.53 -10.84
C GLY A 133 -5.21 -5.48 -11.65
N LYS A 134 -5.00 -4.45 -12.48
CA LYS A 134 -3.76 -4.30 -13.26
C LYS A 134 -2.65 -3.68 -12.43
N GLY A 135 -1.41 -4.04 -12.71
CA GLY A 135 -0.24 -3.47 -12.07
C GLY A 135 -0.17 -1.94 -12.21
N ILE A 136 0.39 -1.27 -11.19
CA ILE A 136 0.56 0.19 -11.17
C ILE A 136 1.79 0.62 -11.99
N GLY A 137 2.67 -0.32 -12.29
CA GLY A 137 3.99 -0.08 -12.86
C GLY A 137 5.08 -0.13 -11.80
N GLU A 138 6.23 0.45 -12.13
CA GLU A 138 7.42 0.44 -11.27
C GLU A 138 7.21 1.28 -10.00
N ASN A 139 7.73 0.80 -8.89
CA ASN A 139 7.77 1.53 -7.63
C ASN A 139 8.79 2.67 -7.73
N LEU A 140 8.31 3.92 -7.69
CA LEU A 140 9.15 5.11 -7.89
C LEU A 140 10.11 5.40 -6.71
N VAL A 141 9.92 4.75 -5.57
CA VAL A 141 10.74 5.02 -4.36
C VAL A 141 11.94 4.09 -4.29
N VAL A 142 11.70 2.79 -4.46
CA VAL A 142 12.74 1.75 -4.31
C VAL A 142 13.07 1.02 -5.62
N GLY A 143 12.35 1.34 -6.70
CA GLY A 143 12.43 0.61 -7.96
C GLY A 143 11.67 -0.74 -7.90
N GLY A 144 11.59 -1.43 -9.04
CA GLY A 144 10.93 -2.72 -9.13
C GLY A 144 9.41 -2.66 -9.15
N GLU A 145 8.77 -3.82 -9.16
CA GLU A 145 7.32 -3.93 -9.17
C GLU A 145 6.72 -3.69 -7.77
N ASN A 146 5.49 -3.20 -7.71
CA ASN A 146 4.72 -3.08 -6.46
C ASN A 146 4.14 -4.45 -6.06
N SER A 147 5.01 -5.44 -5.95
CA SER A 147 4.70 -6.83 -5.62
C SER A 147 5.80 -7.42 -4.75
N TRP A 148 5.43 -8.04 -3.63
CA TRP A 148 6.35 -8.56 -2.63
C TRP A 148 6.00 -10.00 -2.29
N GLN A 149 7.00 -10.88 -2.36
CA GLN A 149 6.83 -12.30 -2.02
C GLN A 149 6.59 -12.48 -0.53
N TYR A 150 5.65 -13.34 -0.12
CA TYR A 150 5.36 -13.61 1.29
C TYR A 150 6.58 -14.08 2.07
N SER A 151 7.46 -14.85 1.42
CA SER A 151 8.71 -15.33 2.02
C SER A 151 9.70 -14.22 2.40
N SER A 152 9.55 -13.02 1.80
CA SER A 152 10.38 -11.86 2.10
C SER A 152 9.88 -11.03 3.29
N PHE A 153 8.64 -11.27 3.74
CA PHE A 153 8.05 -10.50 4.84
C PHE A 153 8.78 -10.76 6.15
N VAL A 154 9.06 -9.68 6.87
CA VAL A 154 9.71 -9.69 8.18
C VAL A 154 8.72 -9.31 9.27
N ASN A 155 7.88 -8.32 8.99
CA ASN A 155 6.82 -7.85 9.89
C ASN A 155 5.72 -7.13 9.11
N TRP A 156 4.53 -7.06 9.69
CA TRP A 156 3.41 -6.27 9.17
C TRP A 156 2.48 -5.84 10.29
N GLY A 157 1.71 -4.78 10.06
CA GLY A 157 0.75 -4.31 11.04
C GLY A 157 0.04 -3.02 10.64
N TYR A 158 -0.51 -2.37 11.65
CA TYR A 158 -1.34 -1.18 11.50
C TYR A 158 -0.89 -0.08 12.46
N PHE A 159 -0.92 1.15 12.00
CA PHE A 159 -0.65 2.31 12.83
C PHE A 159 -1.88 3.22 12.89
N PRO A 160 -2.29 3.70 14.07
CA PRO A 160 -1.77 3.38 15.40
C PRO A 160 -2.20 1.99 15.91
N SER A 161 -3.25 1.38 15.37
CA SER A 161 -3.70 0.04 15.76
C SER A 161 -4.64 -0.57 14.72
N ALA A 162 -4.87 -1.90 14.79
CA ALA A 162 -5.82 -2.59 13.93
C ALA A 162 -7.28 -2.13 14.12
N ASN A 163 -7.66 -1.68 15.34
CA ASN A 163 -9.00 -1.18 15.62
C ASN A 163 -9.25 0.24 15.06
N PHE A 164 -8.18 1.01 14.88
CA PHE A 164 -8.22 2.35 14.31
C PHE A 164 -7.05 2.53 13.33
N PRO A 165 -7.09 1.84 12.18
CA PRO A 165 -5.99 1.88 11.23
C PRO A 165 -6.01 3.19 10.44
N VAL A 166 -4.89 3.91 10.48
CA VAL A 166 -4.60 5.05 9.60
C VAL A 166 -3.64 4.61 8.50
N LEU A 167 -2.64 3.81 8.86
CA LEU A 167 -1.70 3.20 7.94
C LEU A 167 -1.70 1.69 8.09
N VAL A 168 -1.48 1.01 6.98
CA VAL A 168 -1.02 -0.37 6.89
C VAL A 168 0.45 -0.31 6.58
N TYR A 169 1.27 -1.04 7.31
CA TYR A 169 2.68 -1.18 7.01
C TYR A 169 3.08 -2.65 6.90
N PHE A 170 4.11 -2.89 6.15
CA PHE A 170 4.85 -4.14 6.18
C PHE A 170 6.33 -3.87 5.92
N LYS A 171 7.17 -4.77 6.39
CA LYS A 171 8.62 -4.74 6.21
C LYS A 171 9.06 -6.01 5.49
N GLU A 172 9.95 -5.88 4.50
CA GLU A 172 10.40 -6.97 3.65
C GLU A 172 11.90 -6.89 3.34
N THR A 173 12.47 -8.00 2.92
CA THR A 173 13.91 -8.14 2.60
C THR A 173 14.18 -8.29 1.10
N GLN A 174 13.18 -8.22 0.26
CA GLN A 174 13.30 -8.34 -1.21
C GLN A 174 14.04 -7.13 -1.81
N THR A 175 13.82 -5.95 -1.24
CA THR A 175 14.52 -4.72 -1.66
C THR A 175 16.00 -4.81 -1.28
N PRO A 176 16.94 -4.68 -2.24
CA PRO A 176 18.37 -4.70 -1.98
C PRO A 176 18.80 -3.64 -0.96
N THR A 177 19.79 -3.97 -0.13
CA THR A 177 20.22 -3.10 0.99
C THR A 177 20.76 -1.74 0.55
N ASP A 178 21.37 -1.66 -0.61
CA ASP A 178 21.96 -0.45 -1.19
C ASP A 178 20.93 0.57 -1.72
N VAL A 179 19.69 0.13 -1.93
CA VAL A 179 18.58 0.99 -2.39
C VAL A 179 17.48 1.17 -1.35
N ARG A 180 17.63 0.58 -0.15
CA ARG A 180 16.68 0.77 0.94
C ARG A 180 16.63 2.22 1.39
N VAL A 181 15.43 2.68 1.68
CA VAL A 181 15.18 4.01 2.24
C VAL A 181 14.94 3.85 3.73
N ASP A 182 15.66 4.63 4.53
CA ASP A 182 15.46 4.65 5.97
C ASP A 182 13.98 4.92 6.30
N ALA A 183 13.44 4.08 7.17
CA ALA A 183 12.10 4.31 7.69
C ALA A 183 12.10 5.65 8.43
N PRO A 184 11.04 6.48 8.27
CA PRO A 184 10.89 7.65 9.13
C PRO A 184 10.93 7.18 10.59
N ASP A 185 11.40 8.06 11.51
CA ASP A 185 11.59 7.81 12.96
C ASP A 185 10.37 7.22 13.74
N ILE A 186 9.31 6.86 13.06
CA ILE A 186 8.28 5.98 13.59
C ILE A 186 8.86 4.57 13.59
N VAL A 187 9.55 4.29 14.65
CA VAL A 187 10.11 2.96 14.89
C VAL A 187 8.94 1.99 15.07
N VAL A 188 8.73 1.19 14.04
CA VAL A 188 7.72 0.13 14.06
C VAL A 188 8.30 -1.10 14.75
N ASP A 189 9.57 -1.39 14.46
CA ASP A 189 10.38 -2.46 15.02
C ASP A 189 11.85 -2.26 14.59
N ASP A 190 12.76 -2.97 15.28
CA ASP A 190 14.21 -2.94 15.02
C ASP A 190 14.65 -4.02 14.00
N LEU A 191 13.71 -4.68 13.32
CA LEU A 191 14.03 -5.73 12.36
C LEU A 191 14.58 -5.14 11.08
N GLU A 192 15.55 -5.85 10.47
CA GLU A 192 16.09 -5.45 9.17
C GLU A 192 15.05 -5.63 8.05
N GLY A 193 15.04 -4.72 7.09
CA GLY A 193 14.17 -4.77 5.91
C GLY A 193 13.72 -3.40 5.45
N GLN A 194 13.18 -3.35 4.23
CA GLN A 194 12.54 -2.14 3.70
C GLN A 194 11.12 -2.04 4.23
N ALA A 195 10.81 -0.95 4.90
CA ALA A 195 9.46 -0.66 5.36
C ALA A 195 8.64 0.03 4.26
N HIS A 196 7.41 -0.42 4.07
CA HIS A 196 6.42 0.16 3.17
C HIS A 196 5.20 0.60 3.97
N TYR A 197 4.66 1.79 3.67
CA TYR A 197 3.53 2.38 4.36
C TYR A 197 2.46 2.79 3.36
N PHE A 198 1.23 2.37 3.61
CA PHE A 198 0.08 2.69 2.77
C PHE A 198 -1.07 3.20 3.64
N PRO A 199 -1.87 4.16 3.16
CA PRO A 199 -3.13 4.48 3.83
C PRO A 199 -4.01 3.24 3.96
N ALA A 200 -4.80 3.16 5.03
CA ALA A 200 -5.71 2.05 5.27
C ALA A 200 -6.92 2.10 4.32
N ILE A 201 -6.67 1.78 3.04
CA ILE A 201 -7.68 1.76 1.95
C ILE A 201 -8.50 0.46 1.92
N ALA A 202 -8.21 -0.49 2.80
CA ALA A 202 -8.93 -1.75 2.97
C ALA A 202 -9.22 -2.00 4.45
N ARG A 203 -10.14 -2.92 4.75
CA ARG A 203 -10.47 -3.30 6.12
C ARG A 203 -9.32 -4.06 6.77
N SER A 204 -8.94 -3.66 7.99
CA SER A 204 -7.85 -4.27 8.75
C SER A 204 -8.13 -5.74 9.11
N ASP A 205 -9.37 -6.08 9.45
CA ASP A 205 -9.76 -7.46 9.76
C ASP A 205 -9.54 -8.39 8.56
N ARG A 206 -9.94 -7.95 7.37
CA ARG A 206 -9.75 -8.74 6.15
C ARG A 206 -8.27 -8.85 5.75
N LEU A 207 -7.50 -7.77 5.90
CA LEU A 207 -6.07 -7.81 5.64
C LEU A 207 -5.33 -8.72 6.63
N THR A 208 -5.70 -8.68 7.92
CA THR A 208 -5.15 -9.57 8.95
C THR A 208 -5.39 -11.03 8.58
N GLU A 209 -6.64 -11.38 8.26
CA GLU A 209 -7.00 -12.74 7.84
C GLU A 209 -6.14 -13.23 6.65
N LEU A 210 -5.92 -12.37 5.67
CA LEU A 210 -5.14 -12.74 4.48
C LEU A 210 -3.64 -12.82 4.77
N PHE A 211 -3.06 -11.89 5.52
CA PHE A 211 -1.65 -11.98 5.92
C PHE A 211 -1.36 -13.22 6.76
N GLU A 212 -2.28 -13.61 7.64
CA GLU A 212 -2.19 -14.85 8.42
C GLU A 212 -2.39 -16.09 7.55
N LYS A 213 -3.36 -16.08 6.63
CA LYS A 213 -3.62 -17.18 5.68
C LYS A 213 -2.39 -17.52 4.83
N TYR A 214 -1.66 -16.50 4.40
CA TYR A 214 -0.47 -16.66 3.56
C TYR A 214 0.85 -16.72 4.36
N ASP A 215 0.75 -16.95 5.66
CA ASP A 215 1.90 -17.12 6.58
C ASP A 215 2.92 -15.98 6.49
N CYS A 216 2.44 -14.73 6.28
CA CYS A 216 3.29 -13.56 6.33
C CYS A 216 3.83 -13.38 7.74
N LYS A 217 5.16 -13.37 7.89
CA LYS A 217 5.81 -13.31 9.20
C LYS A 217 5.37 -12.08 9.99
N ARG A 218 5.11 -12.30 11.27
CA ARG A 218 4.88 -11.30 12.29
C ARG A 218 5.58 -11.74 13.57
N PRO A 219 6.50 -10.92 14.15
CA PRO A 219 7.21 -11.27 15.37
C PRO A 219 6.28 -11.36 16.58
#